data_0898d75c58627303208eb0737e539713
#
_entry.id   0898d75c58627303208eb0737e539713
#
_cell.length_a   1.000
_cell.length_b   1.000
_cell.length_c   1.000
_cell.angle_alpha   90.00
_cell.angle_beta   90.00
_cell.angle_gamma   90.00
#
_symmetry.space_group_name_H-M   'P 1'
#
loop_
_entity.id
_entity.type
_entity.pdbx_description
1 polymer ?
#
loop_
_entity_poly.entity_id
_entity_poly.type
_entity_poly.pdbx_seq_one_letter_code
_entity_poly.pdbx_strand_id
1 'polypeptide(L)'
;MPFTLHGLPVSQGIAIGHVHLVSHALLEVNHYHVAPRYLEEENARLDEAVATVQGELVGLKAITTAGQAHSEVGAFVDLQLMMLADPMLIDAARKLITERRCNAEWALVQQMEHVVEQFREIEDPYLRERQADVVQVVERLVKVLLGHPGRLPPKRRDGLGTIVVAHDLSPADTIGFRDHNIAGFVTDVGGPTSHTAIVARSLKIPAVVGLHHVRDLLEDDELVIVDGTRGVIIVAPGEEIVEEYRLRRSELEIERSKLNRLRDTRAATLDGETINLLANIEGPKDLPAVKAANADGIGLYRTEFLFIGRDTLPDEDEQYEAYRAVVKAMPTKPVTIRTFDVGNDKALNGAHTRMEPNPALGLRAVRYSLSEPKMFLTQLRALLRASAHGKLQVMIPMLAHAQEIDQCLALVEKAKSELRAEKVKFDEGIQVGGMIEIPAAALSLGMFIRRLAFLSIGTNDLIQYTLAIDRSDEAVVHLYDPLHPAVLKLIAGTIATGARYGLPVSVCGEMAGDPLYTELLLGMGLRNFSMHPGNILEIKQQVLRADLGELAPRVQRILKMDEPARIREAVERLTL
;
A
#
# COMPACT_ATOMS: atom_id res chain seq x y z
N MET A 1 20.57 -26.10 -17.87
CA MET A 1 21.68 -25.12 -17.68
C MET A 1 21.16 -24.00 -16.81
N PRO A 2 21.94 -23.48 -15.86
CA PRO A 2 21.48 -22.35 -15.07
C PRO A 2 21.24 -21.13 -15.96
N PHE A 3 20.14 -20.41 -15.72
CA PHE A 3 19.83 -19.14 -16.39
C PHE A 3 19.15 -18.20 -15.42
N THR A 4 19.08 -16.93 -15.79
CA THR A 4 18.58 -15.88 -14.92
C THR A 4 17.42 -15.15 -15.61
N LEU A 5 16.34 -14.91 -14.86
CA LEU A 5 15.20 -14.10 -15.28
C LEU A 5 15.14 -12.82 -14.45
N HIS A 6 14.64 -11.76 -15.04
CA HIS A 6 14.50 -10.45 -14.41
C HIS A 6 13.04 -10.02 -14.45
N GLY A 7 12.53 -9.59 -13.31
CA GLY A 7 11.19 -9.05 -13.15
C GLY A 7 11.18 -7.86 -12.18
N LEU A 8 9.99 -7.45 -11.79
CA LEU A 8 9.81 -6.33 -10.88
C LEU A 8 9.92 -6.82 -9.43
N PRO A 9 10.84 -6.26 -8.62
CA PRO A 9 10.95 -6.57 -7.20
C PRO A 9 9.77 -5.97 -6.43
N VAL A 10 8.97 -6.81 -5.74
CA VAL A 10 7.78 -6.34 -5.02
C VAL A 10 7.80 -6.66 -3.52
N SER A 11 8.60 -7.63 -3.10
CA SER A 11 8.82 -7.95 -1.69
C SER A 11 10.25 -8.42 -1.48
N GLN A 12 10.97 -7.74 -0.59
CA GLN A 12 12.40 -7.93 -0.37
C GLN A 12 12.74 -9.26 0.32
N GLY A 13 13.95 -9.74 0.07
CA GLY A 13 14.53 -10.93 0.69
C GLY A 13 15.01 -11.95 -0.33
N ILE A 14 15.59 -13.02 0.16
CA ILE A 14 16.11 -14.14 -0.65
C ILE A 14 15.38 -15.42 -0.25
N ALA A 15 14.77 -16.07 -1.24
CA ALA A 15 14.18 -17.39 -1.08
C ALA A 15 14.95 -18.41 -1.93
N ILE A 16 15.23 -19.58 -1.36
CA ILE A 16 15.80 -20.73 -2.04
C ILE A 16 14.83 -21.88 -1.83
N GLY A 17 14.29 -22.42 -2.91
CA GLY A 17 13.27 -23.44 -2.81
C GLY A 17 12.94 -24.10 -4.14
N HIS A 18 11.98 -25.01 -4.10
CA HIS A 18 11.51 -25.72 -5.26
C HIS A 18 10.24 -25.11 -5.83
N VAL A 19 10.16 -25.06 -7.13
CA VAL A 19 9.02 -24.54 -7.88
C VAL A 19 7.77 -25.38 -7.62
N HIS A 20 6.66 -24.72 -7.41
CA HIS A 20 5.32 -25.25 -7.48
C HIS A 20 4.53 -24.45 -8.51
N LEU A 21 4.30 -25.06 -9.67
CA LEU A 21 3.56 -24.43 -10.76
C LEU A 21 2.05 -24.48 -10.45
N VAL A 22 1.45 -23.31 -10.38
CA VAL A 22 -0.02 -23.19 -10.28
C VAL A 22 -0.62 -23.31 -11.68
N SER A 23 -1.52 -24.28 -11.89
CA SER A 23 -2.16 -24.52 -13.19
C SER A 23 -2.93 -23.27 -13.66
N HIS A 24 -2.83 -22.97 -14.95
CA HIS A 24 -3.63 -21.96 -15.62
C HIS A 24 -4.74 -22.66 -16.42
N ALA A 25 -5.82 -22.98 -15.74
CA ALA A 25 -6.87 -23.85 -16.24
C ALA A 25 -7.51 -23.35 -17.56
N LEU A 26 -7.50 -22.03 -17.80
CA LEU A 26 -8.06 -21.46 -19.04
C LEU A 26 -7.31 -21.90 -20.30
N LEU A 27 -6.01 -22.19 -20.21
CA LEU A 27 -5.21 -22.71 -21.34
C LEU A 27 -5.42 -24.21 -21.59
N GLU A 28 -5.99 -24.92 -20.62
CA GLU A 28 -6.21 -26.38 -20.69
C GLU A 28 -7.61 -26.74 -21.20
N VAL A 29 -8.46 -25.76 -21.53
CA VAL A 29 -9.84 -25.98 -21.95
C VAL A 29 -9.89 -26.50 -23.38
N ASN A 30 -10.39 -27.74 -23.52
CA ASN A 30 -10.68 -28.36 -24.80
C ASN A 30 -12.14 -28.12 -25.19
N HIS A 31 -12.39 -27.88 -26.47
CA HIS A 31 -13.73 -27.79 -27.03
C HIS A 31 -14.18 -29.14 -27.53
N TYR A 32 -15.35 -29.64 -27.07
CA TYR A 32 -16.00 -30.82 -27.61
C TYR A 32 -17.51 -30.67 -27.63
N HIS A 33 -18.13 -31.39 -28.56
CA HIS A 33 -19.59 -31.43 -28.69
C HIS A 33 -20.24 -32.40 -27.71
N VAL A 34 -21.24 -31.91 -26.99
CA VAL A 34 -22.08 -32.71 -26.07
C VAL A 34 -23.32 -33.21 -26.79
N ALA A 35 -23.56 -34.52 -26.76
CA ALA A 35 -24.76 -35.06 -27.36
C ALA A 35 -26.03 -34.60 -26.60
N PRO A 36 -27.17 -34.39 -27.30
CA PRO A 36 -28.39 -33.81 -26.70
C PRO A 36 -28.86 -34.47 -25.41
N ARG A 37 -28.65 -35.77 -25.28
CA ARG A 37 -29.04 -36.57 -24.10
C ARG A 37 -28.21 -36.27 -22.84
N TYR A 38 -27.04 -35.59 -22.98
CA TYR A 38 -26.13 -35.28 -21.88
C TYR A 38 -26.10 -33.77 -21.54
N LEU A 39 -26.93 -32.97 -22.21
CA LEU A 39 -26.94 -31.50 -21.97
C LEU A 39 -27.43 -31.14 -20.55
N GLU A 40 -28.37 -31.87 -19.99
CA GLU A 40 -28.83 -31.68 -18.61
C GLU A 40 -27.73 -32.05 -17.60
N GLU A 41 -27.00 -33.12 -17.88
CA GLU A 41 -25.87 -33.58 -17.07
C GLU A 41 -24.72 -32.55 -17.10
N GLU A 42 -24.46 -31.97 -18.28
CA GLU A 42 -23.44 -30.93 -18.44
C GLU A 42 -23.80 -29.63 -17.73
N ASN A 43 -25.07 -29.21 -17.75
CA ASN A 43 -25.54 -28.09 -16.95
C ASN A 43 -25.46 -28.37 -15.45
N ALA A 44 -25.76 -29.62 -15.03
CA ALA A 44 -25.61 -30.00 -13.62
C ALA A 44 -24.14 -29.98 -13.15
N ARG A 45 -23.17 -30.34 -14.01
CA ARG A 45 -21.73 -30.16 -13.72
C ARG A 45 -21.36 -28.69 -13.49
N LEU A 46 -21.89 -27.78 -14.32
CA LEU A 46 -21.69 -26.34 -14.12
C LEU A 46 -22.26 -25.87 -12.77
N ASP A 47 -23.49 -26.32 -12.45
CA ASP A 47 -24.14 -25.96 -11.20
C ASP A 47 -23.37 -26.45 -9.96
N GLU A 48 -22.85 -27.68 -10.03
CA GLU A 48 -22.01 -28.26 -8.97
C GLU A 48 -20.69 -27.50 -8.81
N ALA A 49 -20.07 -27.07 -9.92
CA ALA A 49 -18.87 -26.28 -9.89
C ALA A 49 -19.13 -24.89 -9.27
N VAL A 50 -20.24 -24.23 -9.62
CA VAL A 50 -20.65 -22.95 -9.03
C VAL A 50 -20.89 -23.12 -7.52
N ALA A 51 -21.61 -24.16 -7.09
CA ALA A 51 -21.87 -24.42 -5.67
C ALA A 51 -20.57 -24.69 -4.90
N THR A 52 -19.63 -25.42 -5.50
CA THR A 52 -18.31 -25.71 -4.91
C THR A 52 -17.52 -24.42 -4.70
N VAL A 53 -17.38 -23.58 -5.73
CA VAL A 53 -16.65 -22.31 -5.66
C VAL A 53 -17.32 -21.35 -4.68
N GLN A 54 -18.65 -21.29 -4.66
CA GLN A 54 -19.38 -20.49 -3.65
C GLN A 54 -19.07 -20.96 -2.21
N GLY A 55 -19.07 -22.28 -1.99
CA GLY A 55 -18.72 -22.87 -0.69
C GLY A 55 -17.30 -22.52 -0.24
N GLU A 56 -16.32 -22.60 -1.16
CA GLU A 56 -14.94 -22.21 -0.91
C GLU A 56 -14.82 -20.71 -0.53
N LEU A 57 -15.46 -19.83 -1.28
CA LEU A 57 -15.44 -18.39 -1.04
C LEU A 57 -16.11 -18.01 0.29
N VAL A 58 -17.23 -18.64 0.64
CA VAL A 58 -17.89 -18.45 1.94
C VAL A 58 -16.99 -18.96 3.08
N GLY A 59 -16.31 -20.08 2.89
CA GLY A 59 -15.31 -20.59 3.83
C GLY A 59 -14.15 -19.61 4.04
N LEU A 60 -13.63 -19.04 2.95
CA LEU A 60 -12.59 -18.00 2.99
C LEU A 60 -13.06 -16.74 3.72
N LYS A 61 -14.30 -16.29 3.49
CA LYS A 61 -14.91 -15.17 4.19
C LYS A 61 -15.00 -15.41 5.71
N ALA A 62 -15.35 -16.61 6.13
CA ALA A 62 -15.41 -16.96 7.54
C ALA A 62 -14.02 -16.91 8.22
N ILE A 63 -12.97 -17.36 7.53
CA ILE A 63 -11.58 -17.29 8.01
C ILE A 63 -11.09 -15.83 8.11
N THR A 64 -11.43 -15.00 7.13
CA THR A 64 -11.05 -13.58 7.12
C THR A 64 -11.79 -12.76 8.19
N THR A 65 -13.04 -13.13 8.52
CA THR A 65 -13.84 -12.47 9.57
C THR A 65 -13.41 -12.87 10.98
N ALA A 66 -12.92 -14.10 11.17
CA ALA A 66 -12.46 -14.62 12.46
C ALA A 66 -11.00 -14.23 12.80
N GLY A 67 -10.19 -13.91 11.80
CA GLY A 67 -8.81 -13.43 11.96
C GLY A 67 -8.70 -12.05 11.36
N GLN A 68 -8.00 -11.11 12.02
CA GLN A 68 -7.75 -9.72 11.62
C GLN A 68 -7.11 -9.53 10.22
N ALA A 69 -7.45 -10.34 9.24
CA ALA A 69 -6.93 -10.30 7.87
C ALA A 69 -7.89 -9.52 6.97
N HIS A 70 -7.51 -8.26 6.76
CA HIS A 70 -7.83 -7.39 5.63
C HIS A 70 -9.30 -7.27 5.15
N SER A 71 -9.88 -6.09 5.37
CA SER A 71 -11.14 -5.64 4.76
C SER A 71 -11.14 -5.77 3.21
N GLU A 72 -9.96 -5.63 2.58
CA GLU A 72 -9.79 -5.78 1.13
C GLU A 72 -10.04 -7.20 0.63
N VAL A 73 -9.58 -8.22 1.37
CA VAL A 73 -9.83 -9.62 1.01
C VAL A 73 -11.31 -9.96 1.18
N GLY A 74 -11.97 -9.42 2.21
CA GLY A 74 -13.40 -9.57 2.42
C GLY A 74 -14.23 -8.98 1.28
N ALA A 75 -13.92 -7.74 0.89
CA ALA A 75 -14.58 -7.05 -0.23
C ALA A 75 -14.34 -7.77 -1.57
N PHE A 76 -13.13 -8.29 -1.79
CA PHE A 76 -12.81 -9.07 -2.97
C PHE A 76 -13.61 -10.39 -3.03
N VAL A 77 -13.72 -11.12 -1.91
CA VAL A 77 -14.54 -12.33 -1.81
C VAL A 77 -16.02 -12.03 -2.07
N ASP A 78 -16.53 -10.91 -1.53
CA ASP A 78 -17.91 -10.49 -1.76
C ASP A 78 -18.18 -10.15 -3.22
N LEU A 79 -17.24 -9.50 -3.90
CA LEU A 79 -17.32 -9.23 -5.34
C LEU A 79 -17.34 -10.53 -6.15
N GLN A 80 -16.47 -11.49 -5.85
CA GLN A 80 -16.48 -12.78 -6.54
C GLN A 80 -17.79 -13.55 -6.31
N LEU A 81 -18.34 -13.52 -5.10
CA LEU A 81 -19.66 -14.11 -4.81
C LEU A 81 -20.79 -13.43 -5.60
N MET A 82 -20.72 -12.10 -5.77
CA MET A 82 -21.67 -11.34 -6.58
C MET A 82 -21.58 -11.72 -8.06
N MET A 83 -20.36 -11.86 -8.61
CA MET A 83 -20.13 -12.29 -9.99
C MET A 83 -20.61 -13.72 -10.25
N LEU A 84 -20.47 -14.63 -9.29
CA LEU A 84 -21.02 -16.01 -9.39
C LEU A 84 -22.56 -16.02 -9.37
N ALA A 85 -23.19 -15.02 -8.83
CA ALA A 85 -24.64 -14.86 -8.83
C ALA A 85 -25.17 -14.07 -10.04
N ASP A 86 -24.27 -13.53 -10.89
CA ASP A 86 -24.64 -12.71 -12.04
C ASP A 86 -25.19 -13.58 -13.19
N PRO A 87 -26.46 -13.35 -13.61
CA PRO A 87 -27.06 -14.07 -14.73
C PRO A 87 -26.28 -13.89 -16.06
N MET A 88 -25.59 -12.76 -16.24
CA MET A 88 -24.80 -12.51 -17.44
C MET A 88 -23.60 -13.46 -17.58
N LEU A 89 -23.10 -14.02 -16.49
CA LEU A 89 -22.00 -14.96 -16.53
C LEU A 89 -22.51 -16.42 -16.55
N ILE A 90 -23.28 -16.84 -15.56
CA ILE A 90 -23.64 -18.24 -15.37
C ILE A 90 -24.84 -18.66 -16.24
N ASP A 91 -25.93 -17.88 -16.27
CA ASP A 91 -27.11 -18.22 -17.07
C ASP A 91 -26.82 -18.13 -18.57
N ALA A 92 -25.99 -17.18 -18.98
CA ALA A 92 -25.54 -17.09 -20.36
C ALA A 92 -24.66 -18.29 -20.77
N ALA A 93 -23.77 -18.77 -19.89
CA ALA A 93 -23.00 -19.99 -20.13
C ALA A 93 -23.90 -21.21 -20.26
N ARG A 94 -24.96 -21.38 -19.43
CA ARG A 94 -25.97 -22.43 -19.56
C ARG A 94 -26.69 -22.40 -20.91
N LYS A 95 -27.02 -21.21 -21.41
CA LYS A 95 -27.63 -21.06 -22.75
C LYS A 95 -26.66 -21.51 -23.84
N LEU A 96 -25.38 -21.14 -23.73
CA LEU A 96 -24.36 -21.59 -24.69
C LEU A 96 -24.20 -23.10 -24.70
N ILE A 97 -24.18 -23.76 -23.53
CA ILE A 97 -24.16 -25.23 -23.45
C ILE A 97 -25.33 -25.83 -24.23
N THR A 98 -26.54 -25.29 -24.02
CA THR A 98 -27.77 -25.82 -24.61
C THR A 98 -27.86 -25.54 -26.12
N GLU A 99 -27.58 -24.32 -26.55
CA GLU A 99 -27.73 -23.83 -27.92
C GLU A 99 -26.61 -24.33 -28.82
N ARG A 100 -25.35 -24.26 -28.36
CA ARG A 100 -24.17 -24.68 -29.13
C ARG A 100 -23.76 -26.11 -28.90
N ARG A 101 -24.37 -26.79 -27.92
CA ARG A 101 -24.07 -28.17 -27.55
C ARG A 101 -22.58 -28.38 -27.23
N CYS A 102 -21.98 -27.49 -26.49
CA CYS A 102 -20.58 -27.52 -26.08
C CYS A 102 -20.45 -27.86 -24.59
N ASN A 103 -19.24 -28.21 -24.17
CA ASN A 103 -18.92 -28.51 -22.78
C ASN A 103 -18.94 -27.23 -21.91
N ALA A 104 -19.14 -27.38 -20.62
CA ALA A 104 -19.29 -26.32 -19.65
C ALA A 104 -18.06 -25.40 -19.58
N GLU A 105 -16.86 -25.97 -19.62
CA GLU A 105 -15.60 -25.24 -19.58
C GLU A 105 -15.50 -24.29 -20.79
N TRP A 106 -15.81 -24.78 -21.99
CA TRP A 106 -15.79 -23.97 -23.21
C TRP A 106 -16.85 -22.88 -23.21
N ALA A 107 -18.05 -23.18 -22.73
CA ALA A 107 -19.13 -22.20 -22.61
C ALA A 107 -18.77 -21.07 -21.66
N LEU A 108 -18.13 -21.37 -20.51
CA LEU A 108 -17.66 -20.38 -19.57
C LEU A 108 -16.58 -19.48 -20.16
N VAL A 109 -15.59 -20.06 -20.87
CA VAL A 109 -14.52 -19.28 -21.52
C VAL A 109 -15.09 -18.35 -22.58
N GLN A 110 -16.01 -18.83 -23.45
CA GLN A 110 -16.66 -18.00 -24.46
C GLN A 110 -17.47 -16.86 -23.84
N GLN A 111 -18.19 -17.12 -22.75
CA GLN A 111 -18.94 -16.09 -22.06
C GLN A 111 -18.04 -15.09 -21.35
N MET A 112 -16.96 -15.56 -20.74
CA MET A 112 -15.92 -14.69 -20.15
C MET A 112 -15.32 -13.75 -21.20
N GLU A 113 -14.91 -14.28 -22.38
CA GLU A 113 -14.36 -13.46 -23.46
C GLU A 113 -15.36 -12.39 -23.90
N HIS A 114 -16.64 -12.74 -24.01
CA HIS A 114 -17.69 -11.78 -24.35
C HIS A 114 -17.85 -10.68 -23.30
N VAL A 115 -17.86 -11.04 -22.02
CA VAL A 115 -17.98 -10.09 -20.91
C VAL A 115 -16.72 -9.20 -20.84
N VAL A 116 -15.53 -9.77 -20.97
CA VAL A 116 -14.25 -9.05 -21.00
C VAL A 116 -14.20 -8.03 -22.14
N GLU A 117 -14.71 -8.38 -23.33
CA GLU A 117 -14.77 -7.45 -24.47
C GLU A 117 -15.71 -6.26 -24.17
N GLN A 118 -16.85 -6.51 -23.52
CA GLN A 118 -17.73 -5.41 -23.07
C GLN A 118 -17.04 -4.49 -22.06
N PHE A 119 -16.24 -5.02 -21.13
CA PHE A 119 -15.44 -4.21 -20.20
C PHE A 119 -14.37 -3.40 -20.91
N ARG A 120 -13.77 -3.88 -22.01
CA ARG A 120 -12.78 -3.15 -22.81
C ARG A 120 -13.37 -1.94 -23.51
N GLU A 121 -14.66 -2.01 -23.90
CA GLU A 121 -15.37 -0.89 -24.53
C GLU A 121 -15.74 0.22 -23.54
N ILE A 122 -15.66 -0.04 -22.23
CA ILE A 122 -15.95 0.94 -21.19
C ILE A 122 -14.80 1.97 -21.10
N GLU A 123 -15.14 3.24 -21.17
CA GLU A 123 -14.15 4.33 -21.07
C GLU A 123 -13.56 4.49 -19.68
N ASP A 124 -14.27 4.04 -18.63
CA ASP A 124 -13.84 4.13 -17.24
C ASP A 124 -12.71 3.12 -16.93
N PRO A 125 -11.50 3.58 -16.57
CA PRO A 125 -10.36 2.71 -16.26
C PRO A 125 -10.63 1.76 -15.08
N TYR A 126 -11.36 2.21 -14.05
CA TYR A 126 -11.69 1.41 -12.87
C TYR A 126 -12.59 0.22 -13.22
N LEU A 127 -13.63 0.47 -14.04
CA LEU A 127 -14.50 -0.62 -14.51
C LEU A 127 -13.75 -1.54 -15.48
N ARG A 128 -12.84 -1.01 -16.27
CA ARG A 128 -11.99 -1.81 -17.16
C ARG A 128 -11.07 -2.76 -16.38
N GLU A 129 -10.54 -2.37 -15.22
CA GLU A 129 -9.74 -3.25 -14.37
C GLU A 129 -10.56 -4.44 -13.83
N ARG A 130 -11.89 -4.32 -13.71
CA ARG A 130 -12.78 -5.40 -13.27
C ARG A 130 -12.85 -6.59 -14.21
N GLN A 131 -12.38 -6.47 -15.45
CA GLN A 131 -12.21 -7.62 -16.35
C GLN A 131 -11.34 -8.71 -15.71
N ALA A 132 -10.32 -8.35 -14.94
CA ALA A 132 -9.45 -9.31 -14.26
C ALA A 132 -10.21 -10.15 -13.23
N ASP A 133 -11.16 -9.56 -12.52
CA ASP A 133 -11.98 -10.27 -11.52
C ASP A 133 -12.88 -11.32 -12.19
N VAL A 134 -13.45 -10.99 -13.36
CA VAL A 134 -14.26 -11.96 -14.15
C VAL A 134 -13.40 -13.13 -14.60
N VAL A 135 -12.20 -12.86 -15.11
CA VAL A 135 -11.24 -13.90 -15.54
C VAL A 135 -10.91 -14.83 -14.37
N GLN A 136 -10.64 -14.30 -13.19
CA GLN A 136 -10.31 -15.08 -11.99
C GLN A 136 -11.46 -15.96 -11.52
N VAL A 137 -12.71 -15.47 -11.56
CA VAL A 137 -13.89 -16.27 -11.18
C VAL A 137 -14.09 -17.42 -12.16
N VAL A 138 -13.98 -17.15 -13.47
CA VAL A 138 -14.13 -18.19 -14.50
C VAL A 138 -13.00 -19.21 -14.43
N GLU A 139 -11.76 -18.77 -14.23
CA GLU A 139 -10.62 -19.68 -14.07
C GLU A 139 -10.84 -20.65 -12.89
N ARG A 140 -11.40 -20.16 -11.79
CA ARG A 140 -11.71 -20.98 -10.62
C ARG A 140 -12.79 -22.02 -10.92
N LEU A 141 -13.86 -21.63 -11.63
CA LEU A 141 -14.89 -22.56 -12.08
C LEU A 141 -14.32 -23.64 -13.01
N VAL A 142 -13.48 -23.23 -13.96
CA VAL A 142 -12.84 -24.15 -14.91
C VAL A 142 -11.90 -25.12 -14.17
N LYS A 143 -11.14 -24.67 -13.17
CA LYS A 143 -10.32 -25.55 -12.31
C LYS A 143 -11.15 -26.64 -11.63
N VAL A 144 -12.32 -26.30 -11.11
CA VAL A 144 -13.23 -27.26 -10.48
C VAL A 144 -13.78 -28.22 -11.51
N LEU A 145 -14.23 -27.74 -12.68
CA LEU A 145 -14.75 -28.56 -13.76
C LEU A 145 -13.73 -29.57 -14.33
N LEU A 146 -12.46 -29.18 -14.43
CA LEU A 146 -11.36 -30.02 -14.86
C LEU A 146 -10.89 -31.02 -13.79
N GLY A 147 -11.46 -30.95 -12.57
CA GLY A 147 -11.07 -31.83 -11.47
C GLY A 147 -9.69 -31.50 -10.87
N HIS A 148 -9.20 -30.31 -11.11
CA HIS A 148 -7.97 -29.77 -10.55
C HIS A 148 -8.24 -28.66 -9.51
N PRO A 149 -8.96 -28.94 -8.39
CA PRO A 149 -9.04 -27.99 -7.30
C PRO A 149 -7.60 -27.73 -6.84
N GLY A 150 -7.16 -26.46 -6.88
CA GLY A 150 -5.79 -26.02 -6.72
C GLY A 150 -4.91 -26.95 -5.89
N ARG A 151 -3.94 -27.60 -6.51
CA ARG A 151 -3.00 -28.45 -5.80
C ARG A 151 -2.27 -27.61 -4.78
N LEU A 152 -2.53 -27.87 -3.50
CA LEU A 152 -1.76 -27.25 -2.42
C LEU A 152 -0.30 -27.72 -2.53
N PRO A 153 0.67 -26.82 -2.32
CA PRO A 153 2.07 -27.20 -2.39
C PRO A 153 2.38 -28.37 -1.45
N PRO A 154 3.17 -29.35 -1.87
CA PRO A 154 3.51 -30.49 -1.03
C PRO A 154 4.28 -30.02 0.22
N LYS A 155 3.95 -30.57 1.39
CA LYS A 155 4.73 -30.35 2.62
C LYS A 155 6.08 -31.04 2.48
N ARG A 156 7.15 -30.25 2.28
CA ARG A 156 8.51 -30.77 2.14
C ARG A 156 9.19 -30.98 3.48
N ARG A 157 10.11 -31.97 3.52
CA ARG A 157 10.93 -32.31 4.70
C ARG A 157 12.41 -31.99 4.53
N ASP A 158 12.81 -31.45 3.37
CA ASP A 158 14.21 -31.13 3.01
C ASP A 158 14.71 -29.80 3.61
N GLY A 159 13.87 -29.09 4.34
CA GLY A 159 14.21 -27.79 4.94
C GLY A 159 14.21 -26.63 3.95
N LEU A 160 14.00 -26.90 2.66
CA LEU A 160 13.78 -25.87 1.63
C LEU A 160 12.28 -25.55 1.54
N GLY A 161 11.99 -24.28 1.26
CA GLY A 161 10.61 -23.84 1.09
C GLY A 161 10.07 -24.08 -0.33
N THR A 162 8.81 -23.84 -0.52
CA THR A 162 8.17 -23.88 -1.83
C THR A 162 8.13 -22.49 -2.46
N ILE A 163 8.53 -22.38 -3.72
CA ILE A 163 8.39 -21.18 -4.53
C ILE A 163 7.15 -21.36 -5.41
N VAL A 164 6.13 -20.56 -5.13
CA VAL A 164 4.88 -20.60 -5.92
C VAL A 164 5.06 -19.78 -7.18
N VAL A 165 4.85 -20.44 -8.33
CA VAL A 165 4.95 -19.80 -9.65
C VAL A 165 3.58 -19.85 -10.31
N ALA A 166 3.04 -18.70 -10.67
CA ALA A 166 1.70 -18.57 -11.23
C ALA A 166 1.67 -17.55 -12.38
N HIS A 167 0.60 -17.56 -13.17
CA HIS A 167 0.35 -16.48 -14.11
C HIS A 167 0.04 -15.18 -13.32
N ASP A 168 -0.94 -15.27 -12.42
CA ASP A 168 -1.26 -14.28 -11.37
C ASP A 168 -1.74 -15.03 -10.13
N LEU A 169 -1.73 -14.41 -8.97
CA LEU A 169 -2.21 -14.99 -7.72
C LEU A 169 -3.36 -14.15 -7.18
N SER A 170 -4.49 -14.79 -6.98
CA SER A 170 -5.60 -14.16 -6.29
C SER A 170 -5.36 -14.12 -4.77
N PRO A 171 -5.98 -13.17 -4.04
CA PRO A 171 -5.94 -13.15 -2.58
C PRO A 171 -6.41 -14.47 -1.96
N ALA A 172 -7.33 -15.16 -2.61
CA ALA A 172 -7.87 -16.44 -2.14
C ALA A 172 -6.85 -17.59 -2.25
N ASP A 173 -6.05 -17.62 -3.33
CA ASP A 173 -4.97 -18.60 -3.50
C ASP A 173 -3.92 -18.41 -2.39
N THR A 174 -3.58 -17.18 -2.08
CA THR A 174 -2.57 -16.85 -1.06
C THR A 174 -3.00 -17.21 0.37
N ILE A 175 -4.30 -17.15 0.69
CA ILE A 175 -4.83 -17.61 1.98
C ILE A 175 -4.69 -19.12 2.11
N GLY A 176 -4.97 -19.87 1.03
CA GLY A 176 -4.80 -21.34 0.99
C GLY A 176 -3.35 -21.78 1.23
N PHE A 177 -2.37 -20.92 0.93
CA PHE A 177 -0.94 -21.21 1.13
C PHE A 177 -0.41 -20.92 2.54
N ARG A 178 -1.18 -20.26 3.41
CA ARG A 178 -0.73 -19.78 4.73
C ARG A 178 -0.17 -20.87 5.63
N ASP A 179 -0.71 -22.09 5.56
CA ASP A 179 -0.29 -23.24 6.37
C ASP A 179 0.79 -24.10 5.69
N HIS A 180 1.27 -23.67 4.52
CA HIS A 180 2.30 -24.31 3.73
C HIS A 180 3.59 -23.50 3.79
N ASN A 181 4.74 -24.17 3.81
CA ASN A 181 6.05 -23.53 3.90
C ASN A 181 6.40 -22.81 2.58
N ILE A 182 5.68 -21.72 2.28
CA ILE A 182 5.93 -20.88 1.10
C ILE A 182 7.12 -19.98 1.39
N ALA A 183 8.15 -20.12 0.57
CA ALA A 183 9.38 -19.34 0.67
C ALA A 183 9.40 -18.13 -0.28
N GLY A 184 8.70 -18.18 -1.41
CA GLY A 184 8.68 -17.10 -2.40
C GLY A 184 7.50 -17.15 -3.34
N PHE A 185 7.19 -16.00 -3.97
CA PHE A 185 6.21 -15.86 -5.04
C PHE A 185 6.84 -15.34 -6.32
N VAL A 186 6.40 -15.89 -7.43
CA VAL A 186 6.84 -15.51 -8.77
C VAL A 186 5.63 -15.47 -9.70
N THR A 187 5.43 -14.38 -10.46
CA THR A 187 4.30 -14.29 -11.39
C THR A 187 4.69 -13.76 -12.76
N ASP A 188 3.97 -14.25 -13.80
CA ASP A 188 4.13 -13.78 -15.18
C ASP A 188 3.70 -12.32 -15.33
N VAL A 189 2.58 -11.97 -14.72
CA VAL A 189 2.00 -10.62 -14.76
C VAL A 189 1.98 -9.98 -13.38
N GLY A 190 1.59 -8.71 -13.32
CA GLY A 190 1.47 -7.94 -12.09
C GLY A 190 2.52 -6.83 -12.00
N GLY A 191 2.20 -5.85 -11.16
CA GLY A 191 3.04 -4.70 -10.87
C GLY A 191 3.20 -4.49 -9.36
N PRO A 192 3.85 -3.40 -8.94
CA PRO A 192 4.05 -3.08 -7.53
C PRO A 192 2.76 -2.94 -6.71
N THR A 193 1.65 -2.65 -7.38
CA THR A 193 0.31 -2.50 -6.79
C THR A 193 -0.59 -3.71 -6.97
N SER A 194 -0.11 -4.79 -7.61
CA SER A 194 -0.89 -6.02 -7.81
C SER A 194 -1.24 -6.70 -6.47
N HIS A 195 -2.33 -7.48 -6.47
CA HIS A 195 -2.74 -8.24 -5.29
C HIS A 195 -1.63 -9.17 -4.78
N THR A 196 -0.93 -9.85 -5.68
CA THR A 196 0.25 -10.67 -5.34
C THR A 196 1.32 -9.87 -4.61
N ALA A 197 1.63 -8.66 -5.08
CA ALA A 197 2.62 -7.78 -4.47
C ALA A 197 2.20 -7.34 -3.06
N ILE A 198 0.93 -6.96 -2.88
CA ILE A 198 0.37 -6.55 -1.58
C ILE A 198 0.45 -7.71 -0.57
N VAL A 199 0.04 -8.90 -0.98
CA VAL A 199 0.07 -10.09 -0.10
C VAL A 199 1.50 -10.50 0.23
N ALA A 200 2.40 -10.53 -0.74
CA ALA A 200 3.82 -10.87 -0.53
C ALA A 200 4.48 -9.95 0.50
N ARG A 201 4.24 -8.64 0.39
CA ARG A 201 4.71 -7.65 1.38
C ARG A 201 4.10 -7.87 2.75
N SER A 202 2.80 -8.13 2.82
CA SER A 202 2.09 -8.38 4.08
C SER A 202 2.62 -9.61 4.82
N LEU A 203 2.91 -10.67 4.08
CA LEU A 203 3.48 -11.91 4.60
C LEU A 203 5.00 -11.86 4.77
N LYS A 204 5.67 -10.80 4.26
CA LYS A 204 7.14 -10.65 4.21
C LYS A 204 7.82 -11.81 3.48
N ILE A 205 7.21 -12.31 2.43
CA ILE A 205 7.72 -13.37 1.57
C ILE A 205 8.38 -12.72 0.36
N PRO A 206 9.64 -13.07 0.00
CA PRO A 206 10.28 -12.58 -1.22
C PRO A 206 9.43 -12.82 -2.46
N ALA A 207 9.27 -11.79 -3.30
CA ALA A 207 8.44 -11.90 -4.48
C ALA A 207 8.96 -11.06 -5.65
N VAL A 208 8.86 -11.63 -6.84
CA VAL A 208 9.17 -11.01 -8.13
C VAL A 208 7.99 -11.22 -9.07
N VAL A 209 7.50 -10.15 -9.69
CA VAL A 209 6.34 -10.17 -10.59
C VAL A 209 6.70 -9.62 -11.97
N GLY A 210 5.82 -9.82 -12.96
CA GLY A 210 6.00 -9.25 -14.29
C GLY A 210 7.13 -9.87 -15.09
N LEU A 211 7.38 -11.18 -14.92
CA LEU A 211 8.46 -11.88 -15.62
C LEU A 211 8.11 -12.28 -17.05
N HIS A 212 6.85 -12.24 -17.42
CA HIS A 212 6.34 -12.70 -18.70
C HIS A 212 6.79 -14.13 -19.07
N HIS A 213 5.85 -15.06 -19.20
CA HIS A 213 6.11 -16.47 -19.59
C HIS A 213 7.04 -17.27 -18.66
N VAL A 214 7.22 -16.87 -17.39
CA VAL A 214 8.09 -17.61 -16.46
C VAL A 214 7.63 -19.05 -16.26
N ARG A 215 6.33 -19.30 -16.32
CA ARG A 215 5.73 -20.62 -16.18
C ARG A 215 6.12 -21.58 -17.32
N ASP A 216 6.35 -21.06 -18.53
CA ASP A 216 6.75 -21.84 -19.70
C ASP A 216 8.26 -22.22 -19.63
N LEU A 217 9.00 -21.55 -18.78
CA LEU A 217 10.45 -21.69 -18.63
C LEU A 217 10.86 -22.53 -17.41
N LEU A 218 9.94 -22.79 -16.48
CA LEU A 218 10.20 -23.51 -15.24
C LEU A 218 9.46 -24.85 -15.22
N GLU A 219 10.11 -25.85 -14.63
CA GLU A 219 9.50 -27.15 -14.38
C GLU A 219 9.04 -27.27 -12.92
N ASP A 220 7.98 -28.06 -12.69
CA ASP A 220 7.52 -28.35 -11.33
C ASP A 220 8.62 -29.09 -10.58
N ASP A 221 8.84 -28.74 -9.32
CA ASP A 221 9.90 -29.30 -8.46
C ASP A 221 11.33 -28.84 -8.79
N GLU A 222 11.54 -27.94 -9.75
CA GLU A 222 12.86 -27.41 -10.08
C GLU A 222 13.37 -26.50 -8.96
N LEU A 223 14.70 -26.57 -8.67
CA LEU A 223 15.33 -25.70 -7.68
C LEU A 223 15.53 -24.31 -8.27
N VAL A 224 15.06 -23.28 -7.53
CA VAL A 224 15.21 -21.89 -7.93
C VAL A 224 15.62 -21.01 -6.74
N ILE A 225 16.27 -19.88 -7.05
CA ILE A 225 16.53 -18.80 -6.10
C ILE A 225 15.71 -17.59 -6.54
N VAL A 226 14.99 -16.99 -5.61
CA VAL A 226 14.24 -15.74 -5.81
C VAL A 226 14.89 -14.65 -4.99
N ASP A 227 15.49 -13.67 -5.64
CA ASP A 227 16.00 -12.43 -5.02
C ASP A 227 14.97 -11.33 -5.22
N GLY A 228 14.07 -11.22 -4.26
CA GLY A 228 12.99 -10.21 -4.25
C GLY A 228 13.50 -8.79 -3.97
N THR A 229 14.78 -8.63 -3.63
CA THR A 229 15.41 -7.31 -3.47
C THR A 229 15.91 -6.77 -4.82
N ARG A 230 16.45 -7.66 -5.66
CA ARG A 230 17.01 -7.32 -6.97
C ARG A 230 16.04 -7.58 -8.13
N GLY A 231 14.91 -8.25 -7.89
CA GLY A 231 13.99 -8.67 -8.94
C GLY A 231 14.55 -9.78 -9.83
N VAL A 232 15.36 -10.69 -9.26
CA VAL A 232 16.08 -11.71 -9.99
C VAL A 232 15.62 -13.10 -9.59
N ILE A 233 15.46 -13.99 -10.58
CA ILE A 233 15.24 -15.42 -10.37
C ILE A 233 16.35 -16.19 -11.05
N ILE A 234 16.99 -17.11 -10.33
CA ILE A 234 18.00 -18.00 -10.86
C ILE A 234 17.44 -19.41 -10.90
N VAL A 235 17.38 -19.96 -12.09
CA VAL A 235 16.81 -21.28 -12.39
C VAL A 235 17.91 -22.31 -12.44
N ALA A 236 17.68 -23.48 -11.87
CA ALA A 236 18.63 -24.59 -11.79
C ALA A 236 20.05 -24.13 -11.35
N PRO A 237 20.18 -23.37 -10.23
CA PRO A 237 21.46 -22.86 -9.78
C PRO A 237 22.44 -23.98 -9.45
N GLY A 238 23.70 -23.81 -9.82
CA GLY A 238 24.78 -24.69 -9.36
C GLY A 238 25.03 -24.55 -7.86
N GLU A 239 25.69 -25.55 -7.25
CA GLU A 239 25.95 -25.57 -5.80
C GLU A 239 26.65 -24.31 -5.31
N GLU A 240 27.64 -23.79 -6.06
CA GLU A 240 28.38 -22.56 -5.72
C GLU A 240 27.43 -21.33 -5.60
N ILE A 241 26.47 -21.20 -6.51
CA ILE A 241 25.50 -20.11 -6.51
C ILE A 241 24.52 -20.26 -5.32
N VAL A 242 24.09 -21.49 -5.04
CA VAL A 242 23.21 -21.78 -3.89
C VAL A 242 23.92 -21.39 -2.59
N GLU A 243 25.19 -21.76 -2.43
CA GLU A 243 25.97 -21.41 -1.22
C GLU A 243 26.19 -19.89 -1.10
N GLU A 244 26.47 -19.19 -2.19
CA GLU A 244 26.59 -17.73 -2.20
C GLU A 244 25.27 -17.07 -1.74
N TYR A 245 24.12 -17.52 -2.26
CA TYR A 245 22.82 -16.96 -1.87
C TYR A 245 22.37 -17.39 -0.47
N ARG A 246 22.79 -18.54 0.02
CA ARG A 246 22.63 -18.93 1.45
C ARG A 246 23.39 -17.98 2.36
N LEU A 247 24.63 -17.65 2.00
CA LEU A 247 25.45 -16.70 2.75
C LEU A 247 24.78 -15.32 2.76
N ARG A 248 24.40 -14.79 1.60
CA ARG A 248 23.70 -13.51 1.49
C ARG A 248 22.39 -13.48 2.33
N ARG A 249 21.61 -14.55 2.29
CA ARG A 249 20.40 -14.65 3.12
C ARG A 249 20.74 -14.59 4.60
N SER A 250 21.78 -15.32 5.03
CA SER A 250 22.24 -15.29 6.42
C SER A 250 22.74 -13.91 6.84
N GLU A 251 23.44 -13.21 5.96
CA GLU A 251 23.87 -11.82 6.19
C GLU A 251 22.68 -10.88 6.40
N LEU A 252 21.64 -10.97 5.56
CA LEU A 252 20.40 -10.20 5.71
C LEU A 252 19.68 -10.52 7.03
N GLU A 253 19.64 -11.79 7.45
CA GLU A 253 19.06 -12.20 8.72
C GLU A 253 19.87 -11.66 9.92
N ILE A 254 21.19 -11.67 9.84
CA ILE A 254 22.09 -11.10 10.84
C ILE A 254 21.89 -9.57 10.92
N GLU A 255 21.83 -8.87 9.79
CA GLU A 255 21.53 -7.43 9.78
C GLU A 255 20.18 -7.12 10.40
N ARG A 256 19.13 -7.85 10.02
CA ARG A 256 17.80 -7.73 10.61
C ARG A 256 17.82 -7.97 12.12
N SER A 257 18.60 -8.97 12.57
CA SER A 257 18.80 -9.26 14.00
C SER A 257 19.54 -8.12 14.72
N LYS A 258 20.58 -7.54 14.08
CA LYS A 258 21.29 -6.37 14.61
C LYS A 258 20.34 -5.16 14.74
N LEU A 259 19.53 -4.88 13.72
CA LEU A 259 18.54 -3.83 13.75
C LEU A 259 17.53 -4.02 14.89
N ASN A 260 17.05 -5.24 15.10
CA ASN A 260 16.13 -5.54 16.19
C ASN A 260 16.71 -5.25 17.58
N ARG A 261 18.03 -5.36 17.78
CA ARG A 261 18.68 -4.98 19.05
C ARG A 261 18.64 -3.46 19.31
N LEU A 262 18.50 -2.65 18.25
CA LEU A 262 18.37 -1.19 18.39
C LEU A 262 16.96 -0.75 18.78
N ARG A 263 16.00 -1.66 18.81
CA ARG A 263 14.58 -1.38 19.05
C ARG A 263 14.35 -0.49 20.26
N ASP A 264 14.93 -0.85 21.39
CA ASP A 264 14.73 -0.17 22.69
C ASP A 264 15.78 0.92 22.95
N THR A 265 16.73 1.10 22.03
CA THR A 265 17.72 2.18 22.09
C THR A 265 17.06 3.50 21.73
N ARG A 266 17.33 4.55 22.51
CA ARG A 266 16.87 5.91 22.19
C ARG A 266 17.56 6.38 20.89
N ALA A 267 16.78 6.91 19.96
CA ALA A 267 17.32 7.49 18.75
C ALA A 267 17.95 8.87 19.07
N ALA A 268 19.26 8.88 19.23
CA ALA A 268 20.05 10.09 19.47
C ALA A 268 21.31 10.04 18.61
N THR A 269 21.71 11.20 18.09
CA THR A 269 22.94 11.36 17.29
C THR A 269 24.18 11.27 18.20
N LEU A 270 25.38 11.18 17.60
CA LEU A 270 26.65 11.11 18.33
C LEU A 270 26.89 12.33 19.22
N ASP A 271 26.43 13.50 18.77
CA ASP A 271 26.47 14.77 19.53
C ASP A 271 25.31 14.94 20.52
N GLY A 272 24.47 13.89 20.72
CA GLY A 272 23.47 13.80 21.79
C GLY A 272 22.09 14.36 21.46
N GLU A 273 21.85 14.83 20.26
CA GLU A 273 20.54 15.34 19.82
C GLU A 273 19.53 14.21 19.66
N THR A 274 18.34 14.39 20.25
CA THR A 274 17.27 13.39 20.17
C THR A 274 16.48 13.56 18.89
N ILE A 275 16.28 12.44 18.19
CA ILE A 275 15.49 12.37 16.98
C ILE A 275 14.24 11.53 17.24
N ASN A 276 13.08 12.03 16.87
CA ASN A 276 11.82 11.32 17.00
C ASN A 276 11.54 10.52 15.73
N LEU A 277 11.37 9.20 15.88
CA LEU A 277 11.06 8.30 14.79
C LEU A 277 9.61 7.83 14.93
N LEU A 278 8.74 8.42 14.11
CA LEU A 278 7.30 8.25 14.14
C LEU A 278 6.86 7.26 13.05
N ALA A 279 5.70 6.65 13.25
CA ALA A 279 5.12 5.72 12.29
C ALA A 279 4.08 6.40 11.38
N ASN A 280 4.04 6.01 10.11
CA ASN A 280 2.91 6.22 9.20
C ASN A 280 2.02 4.98 9.25
N ILE A 281 0.71 5.17 9.38
CA ILE A 281 -0.28 4.10 9.40
C ILE A 281 -1.49 4.43 8.53
N GLU A 282 -2.22 3.38 8.13
CA GLU A 282 -3.47 3.45 7.39
C GLU A 282 -4.68 3.09 8.27
N GLY A 283 -4.45 2.43 9.40
CA GLY A 283 -5.51 2.05 10.31
C GLY A 283 -5.05 1.34 11.57
N PRO A 284 -6.00 0.95 12.44
CA PRO A 284 -5.69 0.21 13.66
C PRO A 284 -4.97 -1.13 13.42
N LYS A 285 -5.12 -1.72 12.23
CA LYS A 285 -4.43 -2.95 11.81
C LYS A 285 -2.90 -2.84 11.85
N ASP A 286 -2.33 -1.64 11.73
CA ASP A 286 -0.89 -1.40 11.67
C ASP A 286 -0.25 -1.29 13.07
N LEU A 287 -1.04 -1.19 14.12
CA LEU A 287 -0.56 -1.05 15.51
C LEU A 287 0.42 -2.13 15.96
N PRO A 288 0.26 -3.42 15.59
CA PRO A 288 1.26 -4.43 15.93
C PRO A 288 2.65 -4.10 15.36
N ALA A 289 2.73 -3.61 14.11
CA ALA A 289 3.98 -3.21 13.48
C ALA A 289 4.60 -1.97 14.14
N VAL A 290 3.77 -0.97 14.49
CA VAL A 290 4.19 0.24 15.23
C VAL A 290 4.82 -0.14 16.58
N LYS A 291 4.18 -1.06 17.31
CA LYS A 291 4.70 -1.57 18.60
C LYS A 291 5.97 -2.40 18.42
N ALA A 292 6.03 -3.23 17.39
CA ALA A 292 7.21 -4.04 17.09
C ALA A 292 8.43 -3.17 16.75
N ALA A 293 8.25 -2.05 16.05
CA ALA A 293 9.30 -1.08 15.75
C ALA A 293 9.64 -0.15 16.93
N ASN A 294 8.85 -0.15 18.00
CA ASN A 294 8.92 0.78 19.12
C ASN A 294 8.99 2.25 18.67
N ALA A 295 8.07 2.64 17.76
CA ALA A 295 7.96 4.01 17.28
C ALA A 295 7.72 5.01 18.42
N ASP A 296 8.24 6.23 18.31
CA ASP A 296 8.06 7.31 19.30
C ASP A 296 6.66 7.93 19.28
N GLY A 297 5.85 7.57 18.28
CA GLY A 297 4.48 8.00 18.09
C GLY A 297 3.98 7.65 16.70
N ILE A 298 2.82 8.20 16.34
CA ILE A 298 2.28 8.14 14.98
C ILE A 298 2.34 9.55 14.42
N GLY A 299 3.15 9.75 13.37
CA GLY A 299 3.32 11.05 12.74
C GLY A 299 2.38 11.28 11.56
N LEU A 300 1.79 10.19 11.03
CA LEU A 300 0.78 10.25 9.99
C LEU A 300 -0.17 9.06 10.10
N TYR A 301 -1.43 9.32 10.44
CA TYR A 301 -2.51 8.38 10.20
C TYR A 301 -3.31 8.86 8.99
N ARG A 302 -3.30 8.08 7.91
CA ARG A 302 -4.01 8.34 6.65
C ARG A 302 -5.46 7.91 6.79
N THR A 303 -6.38 8.86 6.94
CA THR A 303 -7.80 8.55 7.19
C THR A 303 -8.57 8.14 5.95
N GLU A 304 -8.05 8.39 4.76
CA GLU A 304 -8.71 8.07 3.49
C GLU A 304 -9.08 6.59 3.36
N PHE A 305 -8.33 5.69 3.96
CA PHE A 305 -8.64 4.25 3.97
C PHE A 305 -9.94 3.88 4.72
N LEU A 306 -10.49 4.79 5.52
CA LEU A 306 -11.83 4.64 6.10
C LEU A 306 -12.95 5.01 5.12
N PHE A 307 -12.64 5.72 4.05
CA PHE A 307 -13.60 6.28 3.11
C PHE A 307 -13.62 5.56 1.76
N ILE A 308 -12.52 4.92 1.37
CA ILE A 308 -12.35 4.26 0.08
C ILE A 308 -13.06 2.89 0.06
N GLY A 309 -13.66 2.52 -1.09
CA GLY A 309 -14.26 1.20 -1.32
C GLY A 309 -15.60 0.99 -0.61
N ARG A 310 -16.38 2.04 -0.43
CA ARG A 310 -17.66 2.03 0.30
C ARG A 310 -18.78 2.73 -0.47
N ASP A 311 -19.98 2.23 -0.31
CA ASP A 311 -21.18 2.85 -0.89
C ASP A 311 -21.66 4.06 -0.08
N THR A 312 -21.31 4.13 1.21
CA THR A 312 -21.72 5.21 2.12
C THR A 312 -20.53 5.75 2.90
N LEU A 313 -20.52 7.05 3.15
CA LEU A 313 -19.51 7.67 3.99
C LEU A 313 -19.57 7.11 5.42
N PRO A 314 -18.40 6.91 6.09
CA PRO A 314 -18.37 6.49 7.48
C PRO A 314 -19.02 7.55 8.37
N ASP A 315 -19.89 7.13 9.27
CA ASP A 315 -20.52 8.02 10.24
C ASP A 315 -19.54 8.48 11.34
N GLU A 316 -20.01 9.35 12.25
CA GLU A 316 -19.18 9.89 13.33
C GLU A 316 -18.69 8.80 14.30
N ASP A 317 -19.56 7.83 14.61
CA ASP A 317 -19.23 6.78 15.57
C ASP A 317 -18.21 5.79 15.00
N GLU A 318 -18.34 5.41 13.75
CA GLU A 318 -17.39 4.54 13.06
C GLU A 318 -15.99 5.19 12.98
N GLN A 319 -15.93 6.46 12.57
CA GLN A 319 -14.68 7.20 12.56
C GLN A 319 -14.08 7.34 13.97
N TYR A 320 -14.91 7.68 14.95
CA TYR A 320 -14.48 7.78 16.35
C TYR A 320 -13.88 6.49 16.87
N GLU A 321 -14.51 5.33 16.63
CA GLU A 321 -13.98 4.05 17.10
C GLU A 321 -12.62 3.71 16.48
N ALA A 322 -12.43 3.98 15.17
CA ALA A 322 -11.16 3.78 14.50
C ALA A 322 -10.05 4.68 15.09
N TYR A 323 -10.34 5.97 15.28
CA TYR A 323 -9.38 6.93 15.85
C TYR A 323 -9.10 6.62 17.33
N ARG A 324 -10.13 6.30 18.10
CA ARG A 324 -10.01 5.92 19.51
C ARG A 324 -9.12 4.70 19.72
N ALA A 325 -9.27 3.69 18.86
CA ALA A 325 -8.45 2.46 18.94
C ALA A 325 -6.96 2.79 18.82
N VAL A 326 -6.59 3.67 17.89
CA VAL A 326 -5.21 4.08 17.67
C VAL A 326 -4.69 4.94 18.83
N VAL A 327 -5.45 5.95 19.26
CA VAL A 327 -5.06 6.85 20.35
C VAL A 327 -4.88 6.09 21.67
N LYS A 328 -5.80 5.17 22.00
CA LYS A 328 -5.67 4.30 23.19
C LYS A 328 -4.47 3.37 23.14
N ALA A 329 -4.06 2.92 21.96
CA ALA A 329 -2.87 2.07 21.82
C ALA A 329 -1.56 2.83 22.05
N MET A 330 -1.60 4.18 22.00
CA MET A 330 -0.45 5.09 22.15
C MET A 330 -0.68 6.13 23.26
N PRO A 331 -0.96 5.74 24.52
CA PRO A 331 -1.53 6.62 25.55
C PRO A 331 -0.62 7.80 25.93
N THR A 332 0.70 7.65 25.83
CA THR A 332 1.70 8.67 26.21
C THR A 332 2.41 9.30 25.03
N LYS A 333 2.29 8.69 23.85
CA LYS A 333 2.97 9.07 22.61
C LYS A 333 2.02 9.88 21.72
N PRO A 334 2.52 10.83 20.90
CA PRO A 334 1.67 11.63 20.01
C PRO A 334 1.08 10.76 18.89
N VAL A 335 -0.14 11.09 18.49
CA VAL A 335 -0.84 10.52 17.35
C VAL A 335 -1.33 11.66 16.46
N THR A 336 -0.70 11.84 15.31
CA THR A 336 -1.10 12.82 14.32
C THR A 336 -2.02 12.17 13.30
N ILE A 337 -3.27 12.63 13.24
CA ILE A 337 -4.29 12.14 12.32
C ILE A 337 -4.53 13.19 11.24
N ARG A 338 -4.29 12.80 9.98
CA ARG A 338 -4.56 13.65 8.83
C ARG A 338 -6.05 13.60 8.50
N THR A 339 -6.67 14.75 8.29
CA THR A 339 -8.04 14.82 7.78
C THR A 339 -8.09 14.29 6.35
N PHE A 340 -9.29 14.03 5.87
CA PHE A 340 -9.57 13.44 4.58
C PHE A 340 -8.72 14.00 3.43
N ASP A 341 -8.05 13.12 2.68
CA ASP A 341 -7.18 13.46 1.56
C ASP A 341 -7.43 12.57 0.34
N VAL A 342 -8.60 12.72 -0.25
CA VAL A 342 -8.98 12.06 -1.52
C VAL A 342 -9.56 13.11 -2.45
N GLY A 343 -9.39 12.92 -3.75
CA GLY A 343 -10.04 13.71 -4.81
C GLY A 343 -11.32 13.03 -5.32
N ASN A 344 -12.01 13.71 -6.23
CA ASN A 344 -13.19 13.19 -6.91
C ASN A 344 -12.91 11.99 -7.84
N ASP A 345 -11.65 11.66 -8.06
CA ASP A 345 -11.18 10.51 -8.84
C ASP A 345 -11.54 9.16 -8.22
N LYS A 346 -11.78 9.14 -6.91
CA LYS A 346 -12.23 7.94 -6.20
C LYS A 346 -13.68 8.15 -5.77
N ALA A 347 -14.60 7.71 -6.61
CA ALA A 347 -16.05 7.87 -6.43
C ALA A 347 -16.48 7.55 -4.99
N LEU A 348 -16.74 8.61 -4.23
CA LEU A 348 -17.55 8.57 -3.04
C LEU A 348 -19.00 8.61 -3.53
N ASN A 349 -19.73 7.51 -3.40
CA ASN A 349 -21.16 7.39 -3.75
C ASN A 349 -21.49 7.35 -5.25
N GLY A 350 -21.29 6.27 -5.96
CA GLY A 350 -22.12 5.86 -7.11
C GLY A 350 -22.74 6.93 -8.05
N ALA A 351 -22.63 8.18 -7.71
CA ALA A 351 -23.05 9.31 -8.49
C ALA A 351 -22.03 9.56 -9.59
N HIS A 352 -22.47 9.58 -10.82
CA HIS A 352 -21.72 9.95 -12.02
C HIS A 352 -21.02 11.31 -11.83
N THR A 353 -19.91 11.33 -11.12
CA THR A 353 -19.04 12.50 -11.02
C THR A 353 -18.23 12.54 -12.31
N ARG A 354 -18.36 13.65 -13.02
CA ARG A 354 -17.57 13.98 -14.19
C ARG A 354 -16.10 13.73 -13.84
N MET A 355 -15.43 12.81 -14.53
CA MET A 355 -13.99 12.60 -14.37
C MET A 355 -13.30 13.95 -14.52
N GLU A 356 -12.62 14.40 -13.47
CA GLU A 356 -11.82 15.61 -13.56
C GLU A 356 -10.58 15.31 -14.41
N PRO A 357 -10.25 16.15 -15.40
CA PRO A 357 -9.10 15.92 -16.27
C PRO A 357 -7.78 15.85 -15.50
N ASN A 358 -7.69 16.48 -14.33
CA ASN A 358 -6.51 16.56 -13.49
C ASN A 358 -6.90 16.40 -12.00
N PRO A 359 -7.15 15.16 -11.51
CA PRO A 359 -7.61 14.93 -10.14
C PRO A 359 -6.65 15.48 -9.09
N ALA A 360 -5.35 15.44 -9.35
CA ALA A 360 -4.32 15.95 -8.45
C ALA A 360 -4.38 17.47 -8.24
N LEU A 361 -4.91 18.22 -9.21
CA LEU A 361 -5.00 19.69 -9.17
C LEU A 361 -6.41 20.21 -8.85
N GLY A 362 -7.40 19.35 -8.81
CA GLY A 362 -8.81 19.68 -8.69
C GLY A 362 -9.34 19.80 -7.27
N LEU A 363 -10.58 19.38 -7.08
CA LEU A 363 -11.31 19.39 -5.83
C LEU A 363 -10.91 18.16 -4.98
N ARG A 364 -9.84 18.29 -4.19
CA ARG A 364 -9.36 17.22 -3.29
C ARG A 364 -9.03 17.75 -1.90
N ALA A 365 -8.91 16.85 -0.95
CA ALA A 365 -8.43 17.09 0.41
C ALA A 365 -9.17 18.25 1.10
N VAL A 366 -8.46 19.24 1.62
CA VAL A 366 -9.05 20.40 2.31
C VAL A 366 -10.06 21.15 1.43
N ARG A 367 -9.84 21.26 0.12
CA ARG A 367 -10.76 21.94 -0.81
C ARG A 367 -12.11 21.21 -0.86
N TYR A 368 -12.07 19.87 -0.96
CA TYR A 368 -13.28 19.05 -0.89
C TYR A 368 -13.92 19.14 0.50
N SER A 369 -13.15 19.05 1.56
CA SER A 369 -13.65 19.16 2.94
C SER A 369 -14.35 20.49 3.21
N LEU A 370 -13.85 21.59 2.64
CA LEU A 370 -14.47 22.91 2.77
C LEU A 370 -15.70 23.08 1.87
N SER A 371 -15.79 22.37 0.73
CA SER A 371 -17.01 22.34 -0.11
C SER A 371 -18.11 21.48 0.48
N GLU A 372 -17.74 20.46 1.30
CA GLU A 372 -18.68 19.57 2.00
C GLU A 372 -18.55 19.70 3.53
N PRO A 373 -18.93 20.87 4.11
CA PRO A 373 -18.66 21.18 5.52
C PRO A 373 -19.37 20.24 6.50
N LYS A 374 -20.44 19.57 6.11
CA LYS A 374 -21.11 18.57 6.96
C LYS A 374 -20.24 17.33 7.16
N MET A 375 -19.69 16.77 6.07
CA MET A 375 -18.77 15.64 6.10
C MET A 375 -17.53 15.97 6.92
N PHE A 376 -16.94 17.15 6.69
CA PHE A 376 -15.77 17.59 7.42
C PHE A 376 -16.05 17.79 8.92
N LEU A 377 -17.20 18.37 9.28
CA LEU A 377 -17.63 18.53 10.67
C LEU A 377 -17.78 17.18 11.37
N THR A 378 -18.40 16.18 10.70
CA THR A 378 -18.50 14.80 11.20
C THR A 378 -17.11 14.23 11.53
N GLN A 379 -16.13 14.39 10.63
CA GLN A 379 -14.75 13.93 10.88
C GLN A 379 -14.10 14.68 12.05
N LEU A 380 -14.21 16.01 12.10
CA LEU A 380 -13.65 16.83 13.17
C LEU A 380 -14.25 16.47 14.54
N ARG A 381 -15.56 16.21 14.62
CA ARG A 381 -16.22 15.77 15.86
C ARG A 381 -15.68 14.40 16.30
N ALA A 382 -15.55 13.44 15.39
CA ALA A 382 -14.97 12.13 15.68
C ALA A 382 -13.51 12.24 16.21
N LEU A 383 -12.67 13.09 15.60
CA LEU A 383 -11.30 13.36 16.02
C LEU A 383 -11.25 13.99 17.43
N LEU A 384 -12.10 14.99 17.68
CA LEU A 384 -12.21 15.64 19.00
C LEU A 384 -12.65 14.64 20.07
N ARG A 385 -13.67 13.82 19.82
CA ARG A 385 -14.10 12.75 20.75
C ARG A 385 -12.94 11.78 21.04
N ALA A 386 -12.18 11.39 20.04
CA ALA A 386 -11.03 10.50 20.19
C ALA A 386 -9.91 11.12 21.02
N SER A 387 -9.73 12.45 20.98
CA SER A 387 -8.69 13.18 21.72
C SER A 387 -8.83 13.06 23.24
N ALA A 388 -10.01 12.72 23.77
CA ALA A 388 -10.22 12.45 25.21
C ALA A 388 -9.41 11.23 25.72
N HIS A 389 -8.83 10.41 24.81
CA HIS A 389 -8.19 9.15 25.17
C HIS A 389 -6.65 9.17 25.08
N GLY A 390 -6.03 10.26 24.66
CA GLY A 390 -4.57 10.40 24.55
C GLY A 390 -4.14 11.63 23.77
N LYS A 391 -2.86 11.70 23.41
CA LYS A 391 -2.26 12.88 22.75
C LYS A 391 -2.56 12.86 21.25
N LEU A 392 -3.73 13.34 20.86
CA LEU A 392 -4.13 13.45 19.45
C LEU A 392 -3.79 14.83 18.90
N GLN A 393 -3.26 14.86 17.68
CA GLN A 393 -3.02 16.06 16.88
C GLN A 393 -3.75 15.92 15.55
N VAL A 394 -4.37 17.00 15.06
CA VAL A 394 -5.05 17.06 13.77
C VAL A 394 -4.17 17.71 12.73
N MET A 395 -4.01 17.09 11.58
CA MET A 395 -3.22 17.60 10.46
C MET A 395 -4.09 17.85 9.24
N ILE A 396 -4.08 19.07 8.71
CA ILE A 396 -4.84 19.47 7.52
C ILE A 396 -3.96 19.34 6.28
N PRO A 397 -4.33 18.53 5.27
CA PRO A 397 -3.59 18.38 4.03
C PRO A 397 -3.86 19.50 3.02
N MET A 398 -3.04 19.62 1.98
CA MET A 398 -3.24 20.42 0.77
C MET A 398 -3.49 21.93 1.00
N LEU A 399 -3.03 22.47 2.11
CA LEU A 399 -3.17 23.89 2.43
C LEU A 399 -2.30 24.76 1.52
N ALA A 400 -2.90 25.77 0.89
CA ALA A 400 -2.22 26.74 0.04
C ALA A 400 -2.45 28.20 0.46
N HIS A 401 -3.58 28.49 1.11
CA HIS A 401 -4.00 29.84 1.46
C HIS A 401 -4.32 30.01 2.94
N ALA A 402 -4.06 31.21 3.48
CA ALA A 402 -4.42 31.57 4.86
C ALA A 402 -5.92 31.41 5.13
N GLN A 403 -6.75 31.72 4.16
CA GLN A 403 -8.21 31.61 4.27
C GLN A 403 -8.66 30.15 4.49
N GLU A 404 -8.01 29.19 3.83
CA GLU A 404 -8.31 27.75 4.03
C GLU A 404 -8.02 27.36 5.48
N ILE A 405 -6.89 27.83 6.04
CA ILE A 405 -6.54 27.58 7.44
C ILE A 405 -7.59 28.19 8.38
N ASP A 406 -7.94 29.46 8.16
CA ASP A 406 -8.89 30.16 9.00
C ASP A 406 -10.28 29.50 8.96
N GLN A 407 -10.74 29.01 7.80
CA GLN A 407 -11.98 28.26 7.65
C GLN A 407 -11.93 26.90 8.37
N CYS A 408 -10.82 26.16 8.24
CA CYS A 408 -10.65 24.90 8.97
C CYS A 408 -10.67 25.09 10.48
N LEU A 409 -9.95 26.10 10.99
CA LEU A 409 -9.93 26.41 12.43
C LEU A 409 -11.31 26.83 12.94
N ALA A 410 -12.08 27.60 12.14
CA ALA A 410 -13.46 27.95 12.48
C ALA A 410 -14.38 26.73 12.59
N LEU A 411 -14.18 25.73 11.70
CA LEU A 411 -14.95 24.45 11.77
C LEU A 411 -14.52 23.60 12.97
N VAL A 412 -13.22 23.61 13.34
CA VAL A 412 -12.75 22.95 14.57
C VAL A 412 -13.41 23.59 15.80
N GLU A 413 -13.46 24.92 15.91
CA GLU A 413 -14.13 25.59 17.04
C GLU A 413 -15.64 25.37 17.03
N LYS A 414 -16.28 25.28 15.87
CA LYS A 414 -17.68 24.89 15.75
C LYS A 414 -17.90 23.48 16.30
N ALA A 415 -17.07 22.49 15.91
CA ALA A 415 -17.16 21.12 16.41
C ALA A 415 -16.98 21.06 17.94
N LYS A 416 -16.03 21.80 18.49
CA LYS A 416 -15.83 21.93 19.95
C LYS A 416 -17.07 22.51 20.64
N SER A 417 -17.68 23.56 20.05
CA SER A 417 -18.89 24.19 20.60
C SER A 417 -20.07 23.21 20.65
N GLU A 418 -20.27 22.43 19.59
CA GLU A 418 -21.33 21.40 19.54
C GLU A 418 -21.10 20.31 20.59
N LEU A 419 -19.88 19.77 20.69
CA LEU A 419 -19.53 18.75 21.69
C LEU A 419 -19.64 19.25 23.13
N ARG A 420 -19.31 20.53 23.40
CA ARG A 420 -19.55 21.16 24.71
C ARG A 420 -21.03 21.23 25.06
N ALA A 421 -21.86 21.62 24.10
CA ALA A 421 -23.33 21.67 24.29
C ALA A 421 -23.91 20.27 24.60
N GLU A 422 -23.37 19.23 23.97
CA GLU A 422 -23.71 17.83 24.18
C GLU A 422 -23.05 17.20 25.42
N LYS A 423 -22.17 17.93 26.12
CA LYS A 423 -21.39 17.47 27.29
C LYS A 423 -20.48 16.27 26.99
N VAL A 424 -20.02 16.15 25.75
CA VAL A 424 -19.09 15.13 25.29
C VAL A 424 -17.66 15.57 25.65
N LYS A 425 -16.86 14.67 26.22
CA LYS A 425 -15.46 14.96 26.61
C LYS A 425 -14.54 14.94 25.41
N PHE A 426 -13.63 15.92 25.34
CA PHE A 426 -12.55 16.02 24.36
C PHE A 426 -11.37 16.83 24.93
N ASP A 427 -10.25 16.88 24.23
CA ASP A 427 -9.10 17.73 24.59
C ASP A 427 -9.34 19.16 24.05
N GLU A 428 -9.58 20.10 24.94
CA GLU A 428 -9.75 21.53 24.58
C GLU A 428 -8.49 22.14 23.96
N GLY A 429 -7.31 21.62 24.33
CA GLY A 429 -6.01 22.05 23.86
C GLY A 429 -5.51 21.32 22.63
N ILE A 430 -6.37 20.58 21.92
CA ILE A 430 -5.98 19.81 20.73
C ILE A 430 -5.20 20.66 19.74
N GLN A 431 -4.05 20.18 19.33
CA GLN A 431 -3.18 20.87 18.39
C GLN A 431 -3.62 20.62 16.95
N VAL A 432 -3.71 21.69 16.15
CA VAL A 432 -3.98 21.62 14.71
C VAL A 432 -2.71 22.06 13.97
N GLY A 433 -2.24 21.21 13.08
CA GLY A 433 -1.10 21.46 12.20
C GLY A 433 -1.49 21.41 10.73
N GLY A 434 -0.53 21.70 9.86
CA GLY A 434 -0.73 21.67 8.43
C GLY A 434 0.35 20.88 7.69
N MET A 435 -0.07 20.22 6.61
CA MET A 435 0.86 19.58 5.69
C MET A 435 1.41 20.60 4.70
N ILE A 436 2.72 20.64 4.58
CA ILE A 436 3.44 21.45 3.61
C ILE A 436 3.82 20.55 2.45
N GLU A 437 2.97 20.54 1.45
CA GLU A 437 3.08 19.67 0.28
C GLU A 437 2.77 20.42 -1.03
N ILE A 438 2.37 21.69 -0.92
CA ILE A 438 2.18 22.58 -2.06
C ILE A 438 3.33 23.60 -2.05
N PRO A 439 4.03 23.82 -3.19
CA PRO A 439 5.14 24.79 -3.25
C PRO A 439 4.78 26.20 -2.74
N ALA A 440 3.56 26.66 -3.02
CA ALA A 440 3.05 27.93 -2.53
C ALA A 440 3.05 28.01 -1.00
N ALA A 441 2.71 26.91 -0.31
CA ALA A 441 2.76 26.83 1.16
C ALA A 441 4.20 26.93 1.67
N ALA A 442 5.12 26.16 1.07
CA ALA A 442 6.54 26.16 1.45
C ALA A 442 7.22 27.53 1.23
N LEU A 443 6.81 28.27 0.20
CA LEU A 443 7.31 29.62 -0.08
C LEU A 443 6.68 30.71 0.81
N SER A 444 5.50 30.46 1.38
CA SER A 444 4.71 31.47 2.11
C SER A 444 4.42 31.05 3.55
N LEU A 445 5.39 30.43 4.24
CA LEU A 445 5.25 29.86 5.58
C LEU A 445 4.76 30.87 6.63
N GLY A 446 4.96 32.16 6.44
CA GLY A 446 4.47 33.21 7.34
C GLY A 446 2.96 33.17 7.58
N MET A 447 2.17 32.61 6.66
CA MET A 447 0.74 32.41 6.81
C MET A 447 0.41 31.27 7.78
N PHE A 448 1.26 30.27 7.85
CA PHE A 448 1.06 29.01 8.60
C PHE A 448 1.54 29.13 10.04
N ILE A 449 2.75 29.67 10.25
CA ILE A 449 3.42 29.72 11.55
C ILE A 449 2.65 30.48 12.65
N ARG A 450 1.75 31.38 12.28
CA ARG A 450 0.93 32.17 13.22
C ARG A 450 -0.39 31.49 13.59
N ARG A 451 -0.77 30.45 12.85
CA ARG A 451 -2.09 29.83 12.91
C ARG A 451 -2.06 28.38 13.36
N LEU A 452 -0.96 27.69 13.11
CA LEU A 452 -0.83 26.26 13.29
C LEU A 452 0.17 25.92 14.39
N ALA A 453 -0.04 24.79 15.05
CA ALA A 453 0.78 24.34 16.17
C ALA A 453 2.01 23.53 15.74
N PHE A 454 1.99 22.94 14.53
CA PHE A 454 3.10 22.17 13.95
C PHE A 454 2.95 22.11 12.43
N LEU A 455 4.03 21.69 11.75
CA LEU A 455 4.05 21.47 10.31
C LEU A 455 4.54 20.04 10.01
N SER A 456 4.06 19.46 8.92
CA SER A 456 4.55 18.18 8.40
C SER A 456 4.79 18.31 6.90
N ILE A 457 5.99 17.96 6.42
CA ILE A 457 6.33 18.04 5.00
C ILE A 457 5.90 16.76 4.32
N GLY A 458 4.93 16.84 3.42
CA GLY A 458 4.49 15.76 2.54
C GLY A 458 5.36 15.72 1.28
N THR A 459 6.55 15.09 1.35
CA THR A 459 7.53 15.16 0.25
C THR A 459 7.01 14.61 -1.06
N ASN A 460 6.15 13.58 -1.04
CA ASN A 460 5.65 12.95 -2.25
C ASN A 460 4.87 13.96 -3.12
N ASP A 461 3.88 14.63 -2.54
CA ASP A 461 3.09 15.63 -3.24
C ASP A 461 3.88 16.93 -3.45
N LEU A 462 4.78 17.31 -2.52
CA LEU A 462 5.66 18.47 -2.71
C LEU A 462 6.53 18.31 -3.96
N ILE A 463 7.12 17.14 -4.18
CA ILE A 463 7.93 16.84 -5.36
C ILE A 463 7.04 16.88 -6.62
N GLN A 464 5.91 16.16 -6.60
CA GLN A 464 4.93 16.10 -7.70
C GLN A 464 4.54 17.51 -8.17
N TYR A 465 4.13 18.38 -7.24
CA TYR A 465 3.69 19.74 -7.58
C TYR A 465 4.84 20.69 -7.92
N THR A 466 6.03 20.50 -7.34
CA THR A 466 7.21 21.32 -7.66
C THR A 466 7.70 21.05 -9.08
N LEU A 467 7.69 19.80 -9.50
CA LEU A 467 8.19 19.36 -10.79
C LEU A 467 7.07 19.24 -11.85
N ALA A 468 5.81 19.40 -11.45
CA ALA A 468 4.62 19.23 -12.32
C ALA A 468 4.57 17.83 -12.96
N ILE A 469 4.83 16.79 -12.18
CA ILE A 469 4.91 15.40 -12.63
C ILE A 469 3.88 14.58 -11.87
N ASP A 470 3.06 13.84 -12.58
CA ASP A 470 2.21 12.81 -11.98
C ASP A 470 3.05 11.56 -11.71
N ARG A 471 3.23 11.21 -10.44
CA ARG A 471 4.01 10.03 -10.01
C ARG A 471 3.35 8.69 -10.35
N SER A 472 2.08 8.71 -10.73
CA SER A 472 1.34 7.53 -11.19
C SER A 472 1.40 7.32 -12.70
N ASP A 473 1.86 8.31 -13.45
CA ASP A 473 2.01 8.25 -14.90
C ASP A 473 3.38 7.66 -15.28
N GLU A 474 3.38 6.45 -15.83
CA GLU A 474 4.58 5.72 -16.24
C GLU A 474 5.43 6.48 -17.28
N ALA A 475 4.80 7.32 -18.09
CA ALA A 475 5.51 8.10 -19.12
C ALA A 475 6.42 9.17 -18.53
N VAL A 476 6.10 9.71 -17.35
CA VAL A 476 6.83 10.84 -16.75
C VAL A 476 7.42 10.56 -15.38
N VAL A 477 7.10 9.43 -14.75
CA VAL A 477 7.58 9.06 -13.39
C VAL A 477 9.11 9.05 -13.27
N HIS A 478 9.82 8.79 -14.38
CA HIS A 478 11.28 8.84 -14.42
C HIS A 478 11.88 10.23 -14.17
N LEU A 479 11.07 11.29 -14.27
CA LEU A 479 11.44 12.68 -13.97
C LEU A 479 11.21 13.06 -12.49
N TYR A 480 10.58 12.16 -11.70
CA TYR A 480 10.35 12.36 -10.27
C TYR A 480 11.68 12.28 -9.52
N ASP A 481 12.22 13.42 -9.11
CA ASP A 481 13.54 13.51 -8.48
C ASP A 481 13.47 14.18 -7.09
N PRO A 482 13.58 13.40 -5.99
CA PRO A 482 13.64 13.94 -4.62
C PRO A 482 14.84 14.85 -4.36
N LEU A 483 15.92 14.71 -5.14
CA LEU A 483 17.14 15.51 -4.99
C LEU A 483 17.17 16.75 -5.89
N HIS A 484 16.06 17.06 -6.56
CA HIS A 484 15.98 18.27 -7.37
C HIS A 484 16.25 19.52 -6.52
N PRO A 485 17.12 20.47 -6.96
CA PRO A 485 17.52 21.63 -6.16
C PRO A 485 16.35 22.47 -5.62
N ALA A 486 15.27 22.61 -6.42
CA ALA A 486 14.07 23.35 -5.99
C ALA A 486 13.37 22.65 -4.81
N VAL A 487 13.25 21.33 -4.87
CA VAL A 487 12.64 20.50 -3.81
C VAL A 487 13.44 20.61 -2.53
N LEU A 488 14.76 20.43 -2.61
CA LEU A 488 15.65 20.54 -1.45
C LEU A 488 15.60 21.92 -0.80
N LYS A 489 15.54 23.00 -1.58
CA LYS A 489 15.40 24.37 -1.09
C LYS A 489 14.06 24.58 -0.35
N LEU A 490 12.95 24.01 -0.86
CA LEU A 490 11.64 24.10 -0.20
C LEU A 490 11.62 23.33 1.13
N ILE A 491 12.18 22.13 1.18
CA ILE A 491 12.28 21.31 2.39
C ILE A 491 13.16 22.04 3.43
N ALA A 492 14.39 22.41 3.06
CA ALA A 492 15.32 23.09 3.96
C ALA A 492 14.77 24.44 4.46
N GLY A 493 14.12 25.21 3.59
CA GLY A 493 13.46 26.46 3.95
C GLY A 493 12.33 26.28 4.96
N THR A 494 11.56 25.22 4.82
CA THR A 494 10.48 24.88 5.76
C THR A 494 11.04 24.49 7.12
N ILE A 495 12.04 23.61 7.17
CA ILE A 495 12.71 23.17 8.40
C ILE A 495 13.34 24.36 9.13
N ALA A 496 14.12 25.20 8.41
CA ALA A 496 14.79 26.35 8.98
C ALA A 496 13.79 27.40 9.51
N THR A 497 12.68 27.60 8.82
CA THR A 497 11.61 28.52 9.28
C THR A 497 10.94 27.97 10.54
N GLY A 498 10.58 26.70 10.58
CA GLY A 498 10.03 26.08 11.79
C GLY A 498 10.96 26.24 12.99
N ALA A 499 12.24 25.92 12.83
CA ALA A 499 13.25 26.09 13.88
C ALA A 499 13.34 27.53 14.38
N ARG A 500 13.32 28.50 13.47
CA ARG A 500 13.38 29.96 13.82
C ARG A 500 12.21 30.40 14.70
N TYR A 501 11.02 29.84 14.46
CA TYR A 501 9.80 30.23 15.17
C TYR A 501 9.40 29.24 16.29
N GLY A 502 10.24 28.25 16.57
CA GLY A 502 9.96 27.23 17.59
C GLY A 502 8.78 26.31 17.24
N LEU A 503 8.45 26.19 15.95
CA LEU A 503 7.36 25.38 15.47
C LEU A 503 7.90 23.99 15.08
N PRO A 504 7.39 22.89 15.66
CA PRO A 504 7.83 21.55 15.29
C PRO A 504 7.57 21.28 13.81
N VAL A 505 8.58 20.75 13.12
CA VAL A 505 8.48 20.30 11.73
C VAL A 505 8.82 18.82 11.65
N SER A 506 7.98 18.06 10.97
CA SER A 506 8.22 16.65 10.61
C SER A 506 8.29 16.47 9.10
N VAL A 507 8.87 15.35 8.65
CA VAL A 507 8.73 14.85 7.27
C VAL A 507 7.98 13.52 7.33
N CYS A 508 6.92 13.37 6.54
CA CYS A 508 6.09 12.16 6.51
C CYS A 508 5.97 11.50 5.13
N GLY A 509 6.60 12.05 4.10
CA GLY A 509 6.72 11.42 2.79
C GLY A 509 7.79 10.32 2.77
N GLU A 510 7.97 9.69 1.62
CA GLU A 510 8.87 8.54 1.45
C GLU A 510 10.33 8.86 1.78
N MET A 511 10.78 10.09 1.55
CA MET A 511 12.13 10.53 1.90
C MET A 511 12.48 10.31 3.39
N ALA A 512 11.51 10.36 4.29
CA ALA A 512 11.76 10.15 5.73
C ALA A 512 12.12 8.70 6.08
N GLY A 513 11.68 7.75 5.28
CA GLY A 513 11.91 6.31 5.48
C GLY A 513 13.01 5.72 4.62
N ASP A 514 13.72 6.53 3.85
CA ASP A 514 14.82 6.11 3.00
C ASP A 514 16.17 6.46 3.67
N PRO A 515 17.01 5.46 3.96
CA PRO A 515 18.33 5.67 4.57
C PRO A 515 19.22 6.65 3.80
N LEU A 516 19.10 6.69 2.46
CA LEU A 516 19.86 7.60 1.61
C LEU A 516 19.67 9.08 1.97
N TYR A 517 18.45 9.45 2.39
CA TYR A 517 18.13 10.84 2.70
C TYR A 517 18.23 11.18 4.19
N THR A 518 18.49 10.20 5.06
CA THR A 518 18.46 10.41 6.52
C THR A 518 19.48 11.49 6.94
N GLU A 519 20.74 11.37 6.55
CA GLU A 519 21.79 12.33 6.92
C GLU A 519 21.58 13.69 6.26
N LEU A 520 21.07 13.73 5.04
CA LEU A 520 20.70 14.97 4.35
C LEU A 520 19.62 15.74 5.15
N LEU A 521 18.55 15.07 5.56
CA LEU A 521 17.46 15.67 6.33
C LEU A 521 17.91 16.08 7.73
N LEU A 522 18.73 15.27 8.40
CA LEU A 522 19.36 15.61 9.68
C LEU A 522 20.21 16.88 9.58
N GLY A 523 21.06 16.96 8.54
CA GLY A 523 21.90 18.12 8.29
C GLY A 523 21.15 19.38 7.87
N MET A 524 19.91 19.26 7.34
CA MET A 524 18.97 20.37 7.17
C MET A 524 18.36 20.85 8.49
N GLY A 525 18.51 20.08 9.57
CA GLY A 525 17.96 20.40 10.89
C GLY A 525 16.68 19.66 11.26
N LEU A 526 16.26 18.65 10.50
CA LEU A 526 15.08 17.84 10.82
C LEU A 526 15.31 17.03 12.12
N ARG A 527 14.26 16.95 12.96
CA ARG A 527 14.28 16.22 14.23
C ARG A 527 13.11 15.22 14.37
N ASN A 528 12.12 15.27 13.47
CA ASN A 528 10.96 14.40 13.50
C ASN A 528 10.79 13.73 12.14
N PHE A 529 10.96 12.43 12.10
CA PHE A 529 10.82 11.60 10.90
C PHE A 529 9.59 10.73 11.06
N SER A 530 8.73 10.64 10.05
CA SER A 530 7.56 9.77 10.05
C SER A 530 7.55 8.88 8.81
N MET A 531 7.53 7.57 9.02
CA MET A 531 7.75 6.59 7.97
C MET A 531 6.97 5.30 8.20
N HIS A 532 6.97 4.42 7.22
CA HIS A 532 6.43 3.07 7.43
C HIS A 532 7.13 2.38 8.61
N PRO A 533 6.40 1.68 9.49
CA PRO A 533 6.98 1.05 10.69
C PRO A 533 8.18 0.13 10.41
N GLY A 534 8.21 -0.52 9.25
CA GLY A 534 9.30 -1.39 8.83
C GLY A 534 10.66 -0.71 8.67
N ASN A 535 10.66 0.61 8.38
CA ASN A 535 11.88 1.37 8.10
C ASN A 535 12.49 2.03 9.36
N ILE A 536 11.75 2.07 10.46
CA ILE A 536 12.14 2.82 11.68
C ILE A 536 13.49 2.36 12.23
N LEU A 537 13.76 1.06 12.26
CA LEU A 537 14.99 0.54 12.85
C LEU A 537 16.22 0.82 11.99
N GLU A 538 16.05 0.84 10.66
CA GLU A 538 17.12 1.18 9.73
C GLU A 538 17.46 2.67 9.82
N ILE A 539 16.46 3.53 9.82
CA ILE A 539 16.66 4.97 10.04
C ILE A 539 17.26 5.25 11.43
N LYS A 540 16.81 4.52 12.46
CA LYS A 540 17.43 4.61 13.79
C LYS A 540 18.92 4.30 13.76
N GLN A 541 19.33 3.29 12.99
CA GLN A 541 20.76 2.95 12.84
C GLN A 541 21.54 4.10 12.22
N GLN A 542 21.00 4.78 11.20
CA GLN A 542 21.64 5.94 10.59
C GLN A 542 21.73 7.10 11.60
N VAL A 543 20.65 7.40 12.32
CA VAL A 543 20.63 8.44 13.36
C VAL A 543 21.71 8.22 14.42
N LEU A 544 21.88 6.97 14.88
CA LEU A 544 22.88 6.63 15.91
C LEU A 544 24.34 6.79 15.45
N ARG A 545 24.57 6.87 14.15
CA ARG A 545 25.91 7.07 13.54
C ARG A 545 26.16 8.51 13.14
N ALA A 546 25.12 9.33 13.08
CA ALA A 546 25.18 10.69 12.58
C ALA A 546 25.78 11.66 13.61
N ASP A 547 26.63 12.59 13.16
CA ASP A 547 27.10 13.76 13.90
C ASP A 547 26.61 15.03 13.20
N LEU A 548 25.75 15.79 13.88
CA LEU A 548 25.14 16.97 13.26
C LEU A 548 26.12 18.11 13.06
N GLY A 549 27.14 18.21 13.91
CA GLY A 549 28.20 19.20 13.77
C GLY A 549 28.98 19.01 12.47
N GLU A 550 29.20 17.76 12.04
CA GLU A 550 29.86 17.44 10.77
C GLU A 550 28.89 17.50 9.57
N LEU A 551 27.65 17.04 9.75
CA LEU A 551 26.65 16.97 8.67
C LEU A 551 26.16 18.35 8.22
N ALA A 552 25.87 19.27 9.15
CA ALA A 552 25.28 20.55 8.80
C ALA A 552 26.11 21.37 7.80
N PRO A 553 27.44 21.52 7.94
CA PRO A 553 28.26 22.23 6.95
C PRO A 553 28.32 21.52 5.59
N ARG A 554 28.30 20.17 5.59
CA ARG A 554 28.31 19.37 4.35
C ARG A 554 27.01 19.56 3.59
N VAL A 555 25.87 19.46 4.27
CA VAL A 555 24.52 19.65 3.70
C VAL A 555 24.33 21.09 3.20
N GLN A 556 24.82 22.10 3.92
CA GLN A 556 24.76 23.48 3.45
C GLN A 556 25.53 23.71 2.12
N ARG A 557 26.57 22.93 1.85
CA ARG A 557 27.26 22.94 0.55
C ARG A 557 26.44 22.27 -0.53
N ILE A 558 25.77 21.14 -0.21
CA ILE A 558 24.89 20.42 -1.15
C ILE A 558 23.71 21.33 -1.56
N LEU A 559 23.09 22.04 -0.62
CA LEU A 559 21.97 22.94 -0.90
C LEU A 559 22.33 24.14 -1.82
N LYS A 560 23.61 24.40 -2.03
CA LYS A 560 24.10 25.42 -2.98
C LYS A 560 24.40 24.88 -4.38
N MET A 561 24.31 23.55 -4.56
CA MET A 561 24.52 22.93 -5.85
C MET A 561 23.24 23.04 -6.70
N ASP A 562 23.41 23.12 -8.01
CA ASP A 562 22.31 23.24 -8.98
C ASP A 562 22.25 22.05 -9.95
N GLU A 563 23.28 21.18 -9.97
CA GLU A 563 23.32 19.99 -10.82
C GLU A 563 22.85 18.74 -10.08
N PRO A 564 21.71 18.11 -10.47
CA PRO A 564 21.16 16.93 -9.79
C PRO A 564 22.14 15.76 -9.67
N ALA A 565 22.93 15.48 -10.70
CA ALA A 565 23.92 14.40 -10.67
C ALA A 565 24.99 14.60 -9.59
N ARG A 566 25.50 15.83 -9.44
CA ARG A 566 26.47 16.17 -8.38
C ARG A 566 25.84 16.15 -6.99
N ILE A 567 24.57 16.56 -6.89
CA ILE A 567 23.83 16.48 -5.63
C ILE A 567 23.70 15.02 -5.21
N ARG A 568 23.31 14.13 -6.13
CA ARG A 568 23.18 12.68 -5.87
C ARG A 568 24.48 12.09 -5.38
N GLU A 569 25.58 12.32 -6.09
CA GLU A 569 26.92 11.87 -5.69
C GLU A 569 27.33 12.40 -4.30
N ALA A 570 27.03 13.68 -4.01
CA ALA A 570 27.35 14.27 -2.73
C ALA A 570 26.49 13.71 -1.58
N VAL A 571 25.23 13.37 -1.85
CA VAL A 571 24.32 12.73 -0.87
C VAL A 571 24.77 11.29 -0.60
N GLU A 572 25.09 10.51 -1.63
CA GLU A 572 25.64 9.16 -1.47
C GLU A 572 26.92 9.13 -0.63
N ARG A 573 27.75 10.16 -0.75
CA ARG A 573 28.96 10.34 0.09
C ARG A 573 28.70 10.82 1.52
N LEU A 574 27.48 11.23 1.86
CA LEU A 574 27.14 11.50 3.26
C LEU A 574 27.03 10.18 4.04
N THR A 575 26.42 9.17 3.42
CA THR A 575 26.08 7.88 4.03
C THR A 575 27.26 6.89 4.06
N LEU A 576 28.38 7.20 3.40
CA LEU A 576 29.64 6.44 3.42
C LEU A 576 30.54 6.90 4.57
#